data_0564bbf081a44ee4c9a07003f7b38a00
#
_entry.id   0564bbf081a44ee4c9a07003f7b38a00
#
_cell.length_a   1.000
_cell.length_b   1.000
_cell.length_c   1.000
_cell.angle_alpha   90.00
_cell.angle_beta   90.00
_cell.angle_gamma   90.00
#
_symmetry.space_group_name_H-M   'P 1'
#
loop_
_entity.id
_entity.type
_entity.pdbx_description
1 polymer ?
#
loop_
_entity_poly.entity_id
_entity_poly.type
_entity_poly.pdbx_seq_one_letter_code
_entity_poly.pdbx_strand_id
1 'polypeptide(L)'
;NWLNTFADPVLGVHRLYHSNAIKPGTVFKNASRWSSPLTDKLMDMASVEPDQEERGALYQAFQKILVEEVPVTWIHEIQFPTVINAQYKDVITSAIGIAGNFREGYKA
;
A
#
# COMPACT_ATOMS: atom_id res chain seq x y z
N ASN A 1 -4.58 5.95 -5.66
CA ASN A 1 -3.77 5.37 -4.64
C ASN A 1 -4.60 4.51 -3.71
N TRP A 2 -4.26 3.25 -3.58
CA TRP A 2 -5.02 2.31 -2.77
C TRP A 2 -4.40 2.19 -1.40
N LEU A 3 -5.21 2.44 -0.42
CA LEU A 3 -4.87 2.08 0.95
C LEU A 3 -4.62 0.58 1.00
N ASN A 4 -3.42 0.26 1.40
CA ASN A 4 -3.09 -1.09 1.79
C ASN A 4 -3.77 -1.35 3.15
N THR A 5 -4.91 -2.01 3.10
CA THR A 5 -5.80 -2.21 4.25
C THR A 5 -5.09 -2.84 5.45
N PHE A 6 -4.05 -3.62 5.21
CA PHE A 6 -3.30 -4.32 6.25
C PHE A 6 -1.89 -3.77 6.47
N ALA A 7 -1.55 -2.65 5.84
CA ALA A 7 -0.21 -2.07 5.86
C ALA A 7 0.89 -3.05 5.43
N ASP A 8 0.54 -4.03 4.59
CA ASP A 8 1.48 -5.00 4.03
C ASP A 8 1.80 -4.62 2.58
N PRO A 9 3.07 -4.33 2.25
CA PRO A 9 3.49 -3.96 0.90
C PRO A 9 3.13 -5.01 -0.17
N VAL A 10 3.11 -6.30 0.17
CA VAL A 10 2.73 -7.38 -0.76
C VAL A 10 1.34 -7.13 -1.35
N LEU A 11 0.38 -6.69 -0.54
CA LEU A 11 -1.00 -6.49 -0.98
C LEU A 11 -1.20 -5.24 -1.85
N GLY A 12 -0.34 -4.25 -1.72
CA GLY A 12 -0.45 -2.97 -2.43
C GLY A 12 0.63 -2.77 -3.49
N VAL A 13 1.89 -2.84 -3.09
CA VAL A 13 3.04 -2.48 -3.91
C VAL A 13 3.23 -3.46 -5.09
N HIS A 14 3.16 -4.77 -4.84
CA HIS A 14 3.32 -5.77 -5.91
C HIS A 14 2.28 -5.59 -7.01
N ARG A 15 1.04 -5.33 -6.65
CA ARG A 15 -0.01 -5.10 -7.64
C ARG A 15 0.25 -3.90 -8.54
N LEU A 16 0.94 -2.87 -8.04
CA LEU A 16 1.18 -1.63 -8.77
C LEU A 16 2.46 -1.67 -9.61
N TYR A 17 3.46 -2.46 -9.20
CA TYR A 17 4.79 -2.36 -9.78
C TYR A 17 5.38 -3.68 -10.29
N HIS A 18 4.91 -4.83 -9.83
CA HIS A 18 5.42 -6.12 -10.30
C HIS A 18 4.98 -6.39 -11.73
N SER A 19 5.89 -6.94 -12.57
CA SER A 19 5.62 -7.19 -13.99
C SER A 19 4.50 -8.20 -14.23
N ASN A 20 4.30 -9.19 -13.34
CA ASN A 20 3.22 -10.17 -13.42
C ASN A 20 1.82 -9.55 -13.27
N ALA A 21 1.74 -8.32 -12.75
CA ALA A 21 0.50 -7.57 -12.62
C ALA A 21 0.12 -6.80 -13.90
N ILE A 22 0.95 -6.83 -14.93
CA ILE A 22 0.66 -6.20 -16.22
C ILE A 22 -0.45 -6.99 -16.93
N LYS A 23 -1.66 -6.42 -16.94
CA LYS A 23 -2.82 -7.03 -17.63
C LYS A 23 -3.52 -5.98 -18.46
N PRO A 24 -3.48 -6.06 -19.81
CA PRO A 24 -4.22 -5.15 -20.68
C PRO A 24 -5.71 -5.08 -20.29
N GLY A 25 -6.27 -3.87 -20.33
CA GLY A 25 -7.68 -3.65 -20.02
C GLY A 25 -8.05 -3.65 -18.53
N THR A 26 -7.08 -3.85 -17.63
CA THR A 26 -7.32 -3.75 -16.18
C THR A 26 -6.79 -2.44 -15.63
N VAL A 27 -7.61 -1.78 -14.83
CA VAL A 27 -7.21 -0.60 -14.04
C VAL A 27 -6.66 -1.03 -12.67
N PHE A 28 -5.90 -0.16 -12.01
CA PHE A 28 -5.38 -0.38 -10.65
C PHE A 28 -4.42 -1.58 -10.48
N LYS A 29 -3.87 -2.03 -11.56
CA LYS A 29 -2.72 -2.95 -11.61
C LYS A 29 -1.65 -2.26 -12.43
N ASN A 30 -0.42 -2.68 -12.38
CA ASN A 30 0.72 -2.08 -13.07
C ASN A 30 0.32 -1.39 -14.41
N ALA A 31 -0.38 -0.25 -14.29
CA ALA A 31 -0.96 0.47 -15.43
C ALA A 31 0.11 1.19 -16.27
N SER A 32 1.24 1.52 -15.64
CA SER A 32 2.42 2.06 -16.32
C SER A 32 3.08 1.04 -17.24
N ARG A 33 2.77 -0.25 -17.04
CA ARG A 33 3.43 -1.39 -17.71
C ARG A 33 4.94 -1.43 -17.48
N TRP A 34 5.39 -0.82 -16.41
CA TRP A 34 6.79 -0.86 -16.01
C TRP A 34 7.19 -2.28 -15.64
N SER A 35 8.37 -2.70 -16.10
CA SER A 35 8.89 -4.04 -15.87
C SER A 35 10.39 -3.96 -15.63
N SER A 36 10.80 -4.41 -14.46
CA SER A 36 12.20 -4.49 -14.07
C SER A 36 12.47 -5.82 -13.36
N PRO A 37 13.22 -6.74 -13.95
CA PRO A 37 13.52 -8.05 -13.35
C PRO A 37 14.19 -7.94 -11.98
N LEU A 38 14.96 -6.88 -11.75
CA LEU A 38 15.59 -6.64 -10.46
C LEU A 38 14.58 -6.32 -9.38
N THR A 39 13.63 -5.43 -9.66
CA THR A 39 12.60 -5.06 -8.69
C THR A 39 11.58 -6.16 -8.47
N ASP A 40 11.24 -6.92 -9.52
CA ASP A 40 10.42 -8.11 -9.38
C ASP A 40 11.06 -9.09 -8.39
N LYS A 41 12.36 -9.38 -8.55
CA LYS A 41 13.11 -10.24 -7.63
C LYS A 41 13.14 -9.71 -6.19
N LEU A 42 13.35 -8.40 -5.99
CA LEU A 42 13.34 -7.80 -4.67
C LEU A 42 11.96 -7.94 -3.99
N MET A 43 10.89 -7.71 -4.73
CA MET A 43 9.52 -7.89 -4.24
C MET A 43 9.22 -9.36 -3.92
N ASP A 44 9.62 -10.28 -4.77
CA ASP A 44 9.43 -11.72 -4.53
C ASP A 44 10.16 -12.18 -3.28
N MET A 45 11.42 -11.78 -3.10
CA MET A 45 12.19 -12.08 -1.90
C MET A 45 11.52 -11.49 -0.65
N ALA A 46 11.11 -10.23 -0.71
CA ALA A 46 10.44 -9.56 0.41
C ALA A 46 9.09 -10.19 0.77
N SER A 47 8.41 -10.83 -0.19
CA SER A 47 7.11 -11.48 0.05
C SER A 47 7.19 -12.72 0.93
N VAL A 48 8.34 -13.36 0.96
CA VAL A 48 8.58 -14.61 1.72
C VAL A 48 9.53 -14.42 2.90
N GLU A 49 10.11 -13.22 3.08
CA GLU A 49 11.03 -12.92 4.16
C GLU A 49 10.28 -12.74 5.49
N PRO A 50 10.50 -13.62 6.47
CA PRO A 50 9.83 -13.53 7.77
C PRO A 50 10.45 -12.49 8.70
N ASP A 51 11.75 -12.20 8.55
CA ASP A 51 12.41 -11.18 9.35
C ASP A 51 12.00 -9.80 8.89
N GLN A 52 11.50 -8.98 9.81
CA GLN A 52 10.94 -7.66 9.49
C GLN A 52 12.02 -6.67 9.06
N GLU A 53 13.23 -6.74 9.61
CA GLU A 53 14.31 -5.84 9.28
C GLU A 53 14.88 -6.16 7.90
N GLU A 54 15.13 -7.43 7.62
CA GLU A 54 15.59 -7.90 6.30
C GLU A 54 14.54 -7.61 5.22
N ARG A 55 13.27 -7.86 5.51
CA ARG A 55 12.16 -7.51 4.62
C ARG A 55 12.11 -6.01 4.35
N GLY A 56 12.32 -5.19 5.39
CA GLY A 56 12.39 -3.74 5.27
C GLY A 56 13.53 -3.30 4.35
N ALA A 57 14.71 -3.90 4.47
CA ALA A 57 15.87 -3.61 3.62
C ALA A 57 15.59 -3.93 2.13
N LEU A 58 14.92 -5.04 1.85
CA LEU A 58 14.52 -5.41 0.48
C LEU A 58 13.56 -4.37 -0.13
N TYR A 59 12.55 -3.92 0.62
CA TYR A 59 11.65 -2.87 0.15
C TYR A 59 12.32 -1.50 0.02
N GLN A 60 13.30 -1.18 0.86
CA GLN A 60 14.09 0.05 0.71
C GLN A 60 14.93 0.02 -0.58
N ALA A 61 15.56 -1.12 -0.88
CA ALA A 61 16.29 -1.30 -2.13
C ALA A 61 15.38 -1.16 -3.36
N PHE A 62 14.20 -1.78 -3.32
CA PHE A 62 13.16 -1.61 -4.33
C PHE A 62 12.73 -0.14 -4.49
N GLN A 63 12.45 0.54 -3.39
CA GLN A 63 12.00 1.93 -3.39
C GLN A 63 13.05 2.87 -4.00
N LYS A 64 14.32 2.63 -3.75
CA LYS A 64 15.42 3.41 -4.33
C LYS A 64 15.41 3.34 -5.86
N ILE A 65 15.29 2.14 -6.42
CA ILE A 65 15.21 1.95 -7.87
C ILE A 65 13.97 2.63 -8.44
N LEU A 66 12.83 2.51 -7.74
CA LEU A 66 11.56 3.11 -8.15
C LEU A 66 11.67 4.65 -8.24
N VAL A 67 12.36 5.27 -7.29
CA VAL A 67 12.59 6.72 -7.29
C VAL A 67 13.56 7.14 -8.39
N GLU A 68 14.55 6.33 -8.70
CA GLU A 68 15.52 6.60 -9.76
C GLU A 68 14.91 6.44 -11.18
N GLU A 69 14.08 5.41 -11.39
CA GLU A 69 13.47 5.13 -12.70
C GLU A 69 12.15 5.85 -12.95
N VAL A 70 11.51 6.35 -11.91
CA VAL A 70 10.25 7.13 -11.96
C VAL A 70 9.18 6.52 -12.88
N PRO A 71 8.78 5.26 -12.72
CA PRO A 71 7.76 4.63 -13.57
C PRO A 71 6.38 5.28 -13.42
N VAL A 72 6.18 6.04 -12.36
CA VAL A 72 4.97 6.79 -12.03
C VAL A 72 5.37 8.13 -11.42
N THR A 73 4.70 9.21 -11.81
CA THR A 73 4.88 10.51 -11.16
C THR A 73 3.93 10.63 -9.96
N TRP A 74 4.50 10.75 -8.77
CA TRP A 74 3.72 11.00 -7.54
C TRP A 74 3.42 12.49 -7.44
N ILE A 75 2.13 12.85 -7.48
CA ILE A 75 1.70 14.25 -7.52
C ILE A 75 1.42 14.76 -6.10
N HIS A 76 0.71 13.97 -5.30
CA HIS A 76 0.34 14.35 -3.94
C HIS A 76 -0.04 13.13 -3.10
N GLU A 77 0.00 13.30 -1.80
CA GLU A 77 -0.55 12.36 -0.84
C GLU A 77 -1.97 12.80 -0.44
N ILE A 78 -2.94 11.91 -0.61
CA ILE A 78 -4.33 12.22 -0.28
C ILE A 78 -4.55 12.00 1.22
N GLN A 79 -5.03 13.03 1.89
CA GLN A 79 -5.52 12.92 3.25
C GLN A 79 -7.00 12.51 3.24
N PHE A 80 -7.34 11.52 4.05
CA PHE A 80 -8.71 11.04 4.22
C PHE A 80 -9.24 11.47 5.59
N PRO A 81 -9.85 12.65 5.71
CA PRO A 81 -10.44 13.08 6.97
C PRO A 81 -11.65 12.23 7.32
N THR A 82 -11.75 11.82 8.57
CA THR A 82 -12.93 11.16 9.11
C THR A 82 -13.79 12.18 9.86
N VAL A 83 -15.01 12.36 9.42
CA VAL A 83 -15.98 13.24 10.08
C VAL A 83 -16.96 12.39 10.87
N ILE A 84 -17.06 12.65 12.17
CA ILE A 84 -17.90 11.89 13.09
C ILE A 84 -18.81 12.88 13.82
N ASN A 85 -20.10 12.52 13.96
CA ASN A 85 -21.03 13.31 14.77
C ASN A 85 -20.54 13.32 16.24
N ALA A 86 -20.49 14.51 16.85
CA ALA A 86 -19.97 14.70 18.20
C ALA A 86 -20.73 13.91 19.30
N GLN A 87 -21.91 13.41 19.00
CA GLN A 87 -22.68 12.54 19.90
C GLN A 87 -22.10 11.11 19.98
N TYR A 88 -21.28 10.69 19.01
CA TYR A 88 -20.63 9.39 19.06
C TYR A 88 -19.25 9.55 19.72
N LYS A 89 -19.03 8.73 20.72
CA LYS A 89 -17.78 8.69 21.51
C LYS A 89 -17.06 7.37 21.30
N ASP A 90 -15.76 7.37 21.57
CA ASP A 90 -14.88 6.20 21.51
C ASP A 90 -14.90 5.45 20.16
N VAL A 91 -15.15 6.21 19.09
CA VAL A 91 -15.03 5.69 17.73
C VAL A 91 -13.53 5.60 17.39
N ILE A 92 -13.04 4.39 17.32
CA ILE A 92 -11.62 4.13 17.02
C ILE A 92 -11.39 4.38 15.53
N THR A 93 -10.51 5.33 15.22
CA THR A 93 -10.00 5.55 13.87
C THR A 93 -8.67 4.81 13.72
N SER A 94 -8.58 3.95 12.73
CA SER A 94 -7.38 3.19 12.41
C SER A 94 -6.94 3.45 10.97
N ALA A 95 -5.83 2.85 10.55
CA ALA A 95 -5.39 2.89 9.16
C ALA A 95 -6.43 2.30 8.18
N ILE A 96 -7.39 1.51 8.68
CA ILE A 96 -8.53 0.97 7.93
C ILE A 96 -9.70 1.97 7.88
N GLY A 97 -9.55 3.13 8.51
CA GLY A 97 -10.60 4.13 8.64
C GLY A 97 -11.69 3.71 9.61
N ILE A 98 -12.90 4.22 9.39
CA ILE A 98 -14.07 3.93 10.24
C ILE A 98 -14.53 2.46 10.18
N ALA A 99 -14.09 1.70 9.21
CA ALA A 99 -14.44 0.28 9.06
C ALA A 99 -13.66 -0.65 10.01
N GLY A 100 -12.70 -0.11 10.76
CA GLY A 100 -11.79 -0.92 11.58
C GLY A 100 -12.44 -1.54 12.80
N ASN A 101 -13.13 -0.75 13.63
CA ASN A 101 -13.74 -1.24 14.85
C ASN A 101 -14.75 -0.23 15.44
N PHE A 102 -15.96 -0.69 15.72
CA PHE A 102 -17.00 0.08 16.40
C PHE A 102 -17.38 -0.51 17.77
N ARG A 103 -16.62 -1.51 18.26
CA ARG A 103 -17.00 -2.28 19.44
C ARG A 103 -17.17 -1.42 20.69
N GLU A 104 -16.38 -0.37 20.83
CA GLU A 104 -16.35 0.51 21.99
C GLU A 104 -17.08 1.84 21.75
N GLY A 105 -17.49 2.07 20.51
CA GLY A 105 -18.21 3.28 20.15
C GLY A 105 -19.64 3.30 20.70
N TYR A 106 -20.04 4.42 21.28
CA TYR A 106 -21.39 4.62 21.80
C TYR A 106 -21.95 6.01 21.45
N LYS A 107 -23.25 6.15 21.53
CA LYS A 107 -23.93 7.44 21.41
C LYS A 107 -24.13 8.02 22.81
N ALA A 108 -23.53 9.19 23.08
CA ALA A 108 -23.72 9.94 24.32
C ALA A 108 -25.03 10.75 24.29
#